data_cc82156e3ee6eb755444cc430756847d
#
_entry.id   cc82156e3ee6eb755444cc430756847d
#
_cell.length_a   1.000
_cell.length_b   1.000
_cell.length_c   1.000
_cell.angle_alpha   90.00
_cell.angle_beta   90.00
_cell.angle_gamma   90.00
#
_symmetry.space_group_name_H-M   'P 1'
#
loop_
_entity.id
_entity.type
_entity.pdbx_description
1 polymer ?
#
loop_
_entity_poly.entity_id
_entity_poly.type
_entity_poly.pdbx_seq_one_letter_code
_entity_poly.pdbx_strand_id
1 'polypeptide(L)'
;MYDLLTVMQQHKTNAIIIAGEVVSEFRLHHIQQGVRYYVGAVTSMRYSDIPDTFLVLVPEGMLDFSRPHLYKRIILCGGIQVFKNRNSRNTRTSYYILASHAEFNEFDGPTYVNTMYLDGTVRFKPVYRKTPKGREITNITLSTVDESGCYHDIPCIFWGENARLTADLAAGTHLHVWARFESRQYEKKLPDGKAITRTTYEASICHFSLIWEPSIKECMLP
;
A
#
# COMPACT_ATOMS: atom_id res chain seq x y z
N MET A 1 -17.38 12.17 -7.17
CA MET A 1 -16.87 11.40 -6.00
C MET A 1 -16.20 10.14 -6.54
N TYR A 2 -14.89 10.00 -6.34
CA TYR A 2 -14.17 8.78 -6.71
C TYR A 2 -14.47 7.71 -5.67
N ASP A 3 -14.96 6.57 -6.12
CA ASP A 3 -15.16 5.40 -5.28
C ASP A 3 -14.10 4.32 -5.59
N LEU A 4 -13.90 3.39 -4.67
CA LEU A 4 -12.91 2.34 -4.83
C LEU A 4 -13.19 1.48 -6.06
N LEU A 5 -14.45 1.27 -6.43
CA LEU A 5 -14.81 0.45 -7.60
C LEU A 5 -14.30 1.07 -8.89
N THR A 6 -14.45 2.39 -9.04
CA THR A 6 -13.91 3.13 -10.21
C THR A 6 -12.38 3.02 -10.26
N VAL A 7 -11.70 3.16 -9.12
CA VAL A 7 -10.23 3.02 -9.05
C VAL A 7 -9.80 1.58 -9.33
N MET A 8 -10.53 0.57 -8.84
CA MET A 8 -10.26 -0.84 -9.14
C MET A 8 -10.39 -1.17 -10.62
N GLN A 9 -11.31 -0.53 -11.35
CA GLN A 9 -11.43 -0.70 -12.80
C GLN A 9 -10.18 -0.22 -13.54
N GLN A 10 -9.51 0.82 -13.02
CA GLN A 10 -8.27 1.36 -13.59
C GLN A 10 -7.03 0.57 -13.13
N HIS A 11 -7.02 0.13 -11.87
CA HIS A 11 -5.86 -0.50 -11.21
C HIS A 11 -6.12 -1.94 -10.80
N LYS A 12 -6.84 -2.69 -11.55
CA LYS A 12 -7.34 -4.09 -11.40
C LYS A 12 -6.82 -4.90 -10.20
N THR A 13 -5.51 -4.88 -9.94
CA THR A 13 -4.86 -5.74 -8.92
C THR A 13 -4.31 -4.96 -7.73
N ASN A 14 -4.24 -3.63 -7.79
CA ASN A 14 -3.55 -2.80 -6.80
C ASN A 14 -4.14 -1.39 -6.82
N ALA A 15 -5.27 -1.20 -6.18
CA ALA A 15 -6.00 0.06 -6.12
C ALA A 15 -5.99 0.65 -4.72
N ILE A 16 -5.76 1.96 -4.60
CA ILE A 16 -5.80 2.69 -3.34
C ILE A 16 -6.43 4.06 -3.51
N ILE A 17 -7.20 4.48 -2.50
CA ILE A 17 -7.70 5.84 -2.34
C ILE A 17 -7.26 6.35 -0.98
N ILE A 18 -6.58 7.50 -0.98
CA ILE A 18 -6.17 8.21 0.22
C ILE A 18 -6.72 9.63 0.17
N ALA A 19 -7.34 10.06 1.27
CA ALA A 19 -7.59 11.47 1.53
C ALA A 19 -6.82 11.89 2.78
N GLY A 20 -6.16 13.04 2.72
CA GLY A 20 -5.32 13.50 3.82
C GLY A 20 -4.79 14.91 3.58
N GLU A 21 -3.79 15.27 4.37
CA GLU A 21 -3.13 16.56 4.31
C GLU A 21 -1.71 16.43 3.76
N VAL A 22 -1.32 17.35 2.88
CA VAL A 22 0.07 17.43 2.37
C VAL A 22 0.98 17.95 3.46
N VAL A 23 1.96 17.14 3.87
CA VAL A 23 2.90 17.47 4.96
C VAL A 23 4.33 17.71 4.48
N SER A 24 4.57 17.62 3.17
CA SER A 24 5.80 18.08 2.54
C SER A 24 5.53 18.65 1.16
N GLU A 25 6.27 19.67 0.76
CA GLU A 25 6.19 20.17 -0.62
C GLU A 25 6.61 19.09 -1.63
N PHE A 26 5.99 19.12 -2.80
CA PHE A 26 6.32 18.26 -3.91
C PHE A 26 7.63 18.71 -4.55
N ARG A 27 8.53 17.74 -4.81
CA ARG A 27 9.81 17.96 -5.48
C ARG A 27 10.05 16.92 -6.55
N LEU A 28 10.78 17.28 -7.60
CA LEU A 28 11.12 16.34 -8.67
C LEU A 28 11.84 15.12 -8.09
N HIS A 29 11.32 13.93 -8.38
CA HIS A 29 11.88 12.66 -7.95
C HIS A 29 12.67 11.99 -9.08
N HIS A 30 12.05 11.81 -10.24
CA HIS A 30 12.68 11.20 -11.42
C HIS A 30 11.92 11.56 -12.70
N ILE A 31 12.54 11.23 -13.84
CA ILE A 31 11.92 11.33 -15.16
C ILE A 31 11.87 9.91 -15.73
N GLN A 32 10.69 9.48 -16.20
CA GLN A 32 10.51 8.20 -16.85
C GLN A 32 9.71 8.39 -18.13
N GLN A 33 10.24 7.90 -19.26
CA GLN A 33 9.63 8.03 -20.59
C GLN A 33 9.21 9.48 -20.94
N GLY A 34 10.02 10.47 -20.52
CA GLY A 34 9.78 11.89 -20.76
C GLY A 34 8.84 12.56 -19.77
N VAL A 35 8.14 11.82 -18.92
CA VAL A 35 7.23 12.35 -17.88
C VAL A 35 8.01 12.59 -16.59
N ARG A 36 7.84 13.77 -15.99
CA ARG A 36 8.39 14.10 -14.68
C ARG A 36 7.46 13.61 -13.58
N TYR A 37 8.04 12.95 -12.57
CA TYR A 37 7.32 12.50 -11.38
C TYR A 37 7.79 13.28 -10.16
N TYR A 38 6.83 13.83 -9.43
CA TYR A 38 7.08 14.61 -8.24
C TYR A 38 6.71 13.81 -6.99
N VAL A 39 7.56 13.83 -5.98
CA VAL A 39 7.31 13.17 -4.69
C VAL A 39 6.94 14.18 -3.63
N GLY A 40 5.89 13.89 -2.90
CA GLY A 40 5.46 14.59 -1.69
C GLY A 40 5.08 13.59 -0.60
N ALA A 41 4.73 14.10 0.57
CA ALA A 41 4.20 13.29 1.67
C ALA A 41 2.80 13.75 2.03
N VAL A 42 1.89 12.78 2.23
CA VAL A 42 0.50 13.00 2.62
C VAL A 42 0.22 12.21 3.89
N THR A 43 -0.40 12.87 4.87
CA THR A 43 -0.81 12.24 6.13
C THR A 43 -2.32 12.06 6.15
N SER A 44 -2.76 10.83 6.43
CA SER A 44 -4.16 10.48 6.70
C SER A 44 -4.29 9.96 8.13
N MET A 45 -5.36 10.33 8.83
CA MET A 45 -5.58 9.89 10.21
C MET A 45 -6.36 8.57 10.25
N ARG A 46 -6.03 7.70 11.19
CA ARG A 46 -6.85 6.55 11.54
C ARG A 46 -8.00 6.98 12.45
N TYR A 47 -9.01 6.14 12.59
CA TYR A 47 -10.06 6.33 13.62
C TYR A 47 -9.51 6.35 15.06
N SER A 48 -8.29 5.83 15.28
CA SER A 48 -7.58 5.86 16.57
C SER A 48 -6.69 7.09 16.76
N ASP A 49 -6.86 8.12 15.94
CA ASP A 49 -6.06 9.36 15.93
C ASP A 49 -4.54 9.15 15.72
N ILE A 50 -4.17 8.00 15.17
CA ILE A 50 -2.79 7.73 14.78
C ILE A 50 -2.58 8.18 13.32
N PRO A 51 -1.59 9.04 13.04
CA PRO A 51 -1.30 9.45 11.67
C PRO A 51 -0.57 8.36 10.89
N ASP A 52 -1.01 8.16 9.64
CA ASP A 52 -0.27 7.41 8.62
C ASP A 52 0.28 8.40 7.60
N THR A 53 1.59 8.40 7.39
CA THR A 53 2.23 9.27 6.41
C THR A 53 2.75 8.46 5.24
N PHE A 54 2.30 8.82 4.04
CA PHE A 54 2.61 8.13 2.79
C PHE A 54 3.46 9.00 1.87
N LEU A 55 4.43 8.37 1.21
CA LEU A 55 5.10 9.00 0.08
C LEU A 55 4.23 8.81 -1.17
N VAL A 56 3.95 9.91 -1.85
CA VAL A 56 3.13 9.91 -3.06
C VAL A 56 3.94 10.39 -4.25
N LEU A 57 3.81 9.70 -5.38
CA LEU A 57 4.39 10.07 -6.67
C LEU A 57 3.27 10.60 -7.54
N VAL A 58 3.39 11.84 -7.99
CA VAL A 58 2.40 12.51 -8.84
C VAL A 58 3.05 12.86 -10.16
N PRO A 59 2.53 12.38 -11.31
CA PRO A 59 3.01 12.77 -12.63
C PRO A 59 2.80 14.27 -12.89
N GLU A 60 3.68 14.87 -13.70
CA GLU A 60 3.49 16.23 -14.18
C GLU A 60 2.16 16.38 -14.93
N GLY A 61 1.56 17.59 -14.84
CA GLY A 61 0.26 17.87 -15.44
C GLY A 61 -0.96 17.50 -14.59
N MET A 62 -0.77 16.72 -13.50
CA MET A 62 -1.85 16.34 -12.60
C MET A 62 -2.12 17.42 -11.54
N LEU A 63 -1.07 18.10 -11.07
CA LEU A 63 -1.12 19.24 -10.14
C LEU A 63 -0.27 20.40 -10.67
N ASP A 64 -0.58 21.62 -10.23
CA ASP A 64 0.23 22.82 -10.50
C ASP A 64 1.37 22.93 -9.48
N PHE A 65 2.52 22.32 -9.78
CA PHE A 65 3.69 22.31 -8.90
C PHE A 65 4.41 23.66 -8.79
N SER A 66 3.96 24.72 -9.48
CA SER A 66 4.48 26.08 -9.31
C SER A 66 3.95 26.78 -8.05
N ARG A 67 2.92 26.20 -7.41
CA ARG A 67 2.27 26.74 -6.21
C ARG A 67 2.59 25.90 -4.99
N PRO A 68 2.61 26.49 -3.77
CA PRO A 68 2.79 25.74 -2.55
C PRO A 68 1.56 24.90 -2.24
N HIS A 69 1.80 23.66 -1.77
CA HIS A 69 0.73 22.71 -1.47
C HIS A 69 0.72 22.27 0.00
N LEU A 70 1.69 22.72 0.79
CA LEU A 70 1.79 22.36 2.19
C LEU A 70 0.50 22.67 2.96
N TYR A 71 0.05 21.74 3.77
CA TYR A 71 -1.18 21.79 4.58
C TYR A 71 -2.50 21.84 3.81
N LYS A 72 -2.46 21.69 2.48
CA LYS A 72 -3.69 21.51 1.71
C LYS A 72 -4.20 20.08 1.81
N ARG A 73 -5.52 19.97 1.83
CA ARG A 73 -6.20 18.67 1.75
C ARG A 73 -6.18 18.15 0.33
N ILE A 74 -5.85 16.88 0.17
CA ILE A 74 -5.75 16.23 -1.13
C ILE A 74 -6.45 14.88 -1.11
N ILE A 75 -7.09 14.52 -2.22
CA ILE A 75 -7.54 13.17 -2.51
C ILE A 75 -6.65 12.60 -3.61
N LEU A 76 -6.19 11.39 -3.41
CA LEU A 76 -5.33 10.64 -4.32
C LEU A 76 -5.95 9.28 -4.61
N CYS A 77 -5.99 8.92 -5.90
CA CYS A 77 -6.31 7.57 -6.34
C CYS A 77 -5.11 7.02 -7.10
N GLY A 78 -4.84 5.72 -6.99
CA GLY A 78 -3.71 5.12 -7.68
C GLY A 78 -3.39 3.70 -7.23
N GLY A 79 -2.12 3.32 -7.33
CA GLY A 79 -1.61 2.01 -6.91
C GLY A 79 -0.32 2.13 -6.11
N ILE A 80 0.02 1.07 -5.36
CA ILE A 80 1.29 1.00 -4.62
C ILE A 80 2.41 0.60 -5.55
N GLN A 81 3.47 1.41 -5.59
CA GLN A 81 4.74 1.12 -6.25
C GLN A 81 5.80 0.75 -5.22
N VAL A 82 6.52 -0.35 -5.49
CA VAL A 82 7.55 -0.87 -4.59
C VAL A 82 8.91 -0.75 -5.26
N PHE A 83 9.77 0.12 -4.72
CA PHE A 83 11.14 0.29 -5.20
C PHE A 83 12.12 -0.42 -4.27
N LYS A 84 12.93 -1.33 -4.83
CA LYS A 84 14.00 -2.02 -4.12
C LYS A 84 15.35 -1.41 -4.53
N ASN A 85 15.99 -0.66 -3.64
CA ASN A 85 17.34 -0.15 -3.91
C ASN A 85 18.35 -1.27 -3.75
N ARG A 86 18.94 -1.73 -4.88
CA ARG A 86 19.93 -2.82 -4.94
C ARG A 86 21.37 -2.38 -4.71
N ASN A 87 21.63 -1.06 -4.64
CA ASN A 87 23.00 -0.51 -4.64
C ASN A 87 23.60 -0.34 -3.24
N SER A 88 22.93 -0.72 -2.17
CA SER A 88 23.46 -0.63 -0.82
C SER A 88 23.58 -2.02 -0.19
N ARG A 89 24.63 -2.23 0.65
CA ARG A 89 24.76 -3.43 1.51
C ARG A 89 23.52 -3.66 2.41
N ASN A 90 22.64 -2.66 2.50
CA ASN A 90 21.33 -2.72 3.15
C ASN A 90 20.26 -2.50 2.10
N THR A 91 19.69 -3.58 1.56
CA THR A 91 18.53 -3.51 0.66
C THR A 91 17.42 -2.70 1.35
N ARG A 92 17.08 -1.53 0.78
CA ARG A 92 16.00 -0.69 1.27
C ARG A 92 14.82 -0.81 0.32
N THR A 93 13.69 -1.24 0.84
CA THR A 93 12.42 -1.21 0.14
C THR A 93 11.71 0.10 0.48
N SER A 94 11.27 0.82 -0.52
CA SER A 94 10.47 2.04 -0.40
C SER A 94 9.12 1.81 -1.07
N TYR A 95 8.06 2.27 -0.43
CA TYR A 95 6.69 2.18 -0.93
C TYR A 95 6.20 3.58 -1.26
N TYR A 96 5.61 3.73 -2.44
CA TYR A 96 5.02 4.98 -2.90
C TYR A 96 3.60 4.70 -3.39
N ILE A 97 2.72 5.66 -3.22
CA ILE A 97 1.44 5.68 -3.92
C ILE A 97 1.69 6.41 -5.24
N LEU A 98 1.62 5.69 -6.37
CA LEU A 98 1.65 6.30 -7.69
C LEU A 98 0.24 6.79 -8.02
N ALA A 99 0.06 8.10 -8.07
CA ALA A 99 -1.22 8.70 -8.35
C ALA A 99 -1.59 8.53 -9.83
N SER A 100 -2.80 8.02 -10.09
CA SER A 100 -3.49 8.10 -11.38
C SER A 100 -4.49 9.26 -11.41
N HIS A 101 -4.87 9.74 -10.22
CA HIS A 101 -5.66 10.94 -10.04
C HIS A 101 -5.25 11.63 -8.73
N ALA A 102 -5.21 12.97 -8.75
CA ALA A 102 -4.94 13.81 -7.59
C ALA A 102 -5.72 15.11 -7.71
N GLU A 103 -6.44 15.49 -6.67
CA GLU A 103 -7.13 16.77 -6.60
C GLU A 103 -7.09 17.34 -5.17
N PHE A 104 -7.02 18.66 -5.08
CA PHE A 104 -7.18 19.35 -3.79
C PHE A 104 -8.66 19.47 -3.45
N ASN A 105 -9.01 19.03 -2.25
CA ASN A 105 -10.36 19.07 -1.75
C ASN A 105 -10.55 20.27 -0.82
N GLU A 106 -11.41 21.22 -1.23
CA GLU A 106 -11.78 22.41 -0.43
C GLU A 106 -13.00 22.16 0.47
N PHE A 107 -13.58 20.93 0.46
CA PHE A 107 -14.79 20.63 1.21
C PHE A 107 -14.52 20.32 2.70
N ASP A 108 -15.43 20.79 3.56
CA ASP A 108 -15.47 20.52 5.01
C ASP A 108 -15.95 19.09 5.38
N GLY A 109 -15.84 18.13 4.46
CA GLY A 109 -16.26 16.73 4.66
C GLY A 109 -15.27 15.90 5.48
N PRO A 110 -15.60 14.63 5.77
CA PRO A 110 -14.69 13.70 6.46
C PRO A 110 -13.39 13.57 5.69
N THR A 111 -12.32 13.92 6.36
CA THR A 111 -11.06 14.34 5.76
C THR A 111 -10.13 13.20 5.48
N TYR A 112 -10.44 12.01 5.98
CA TYR A 112 -9.50 10.92 6.02
C TYR A 112 -10.11 9.66 5.42
N VAL A 113 -9.73 9.38 4.18
CA VAL A 113 -10.04 8.12 3.50
C VAL A 113 -8.75 7.35 3.35
N ASN A 114 -8.79 6.08 3.67
CA ASN A 114 -7.69 5.15 3.46
C ASN A 114 -8.30 3.79 3.14
N THR A 115 -8.47 3.51 1.87
CA THR A 115 -9.08 2.28 1.37
C THR A 115 -8.23 1.71 0.26
N MET A 116 -7.96 0.41 0.33
CA MET A 116 -7.10 -0.30 -0.59
C MET A 116 -7.74 -1.62 -0.99
N TYR A 117 -7.56 -1.99 -2.25
CA TYR A 117 -7.84 -3.31 -2.78
C TYR A 117 -6.58 -3.90 -3.39
N LEU A 118 -6.32 -5.17 -3.09
CA LEU A 118 -5.25 -5.93 -3.73
C LEU A 118 -5.82 -7.25 -4.25
N ASP A 119 -5.40 -7.59 -5.45
CA ASP A 119 -5.57 -8.87 -6.10
C ASP A 119 -4.17 -9.44 -6.33
N GLY A 120 -3.84 -10.55 -5.70
CA GLY A 120 -2.49 -11.08 -5.75
C GLY A 120 -2.33 -12.48 -5.18
N THR A 121 -1.12 -12.99 -5.27
CA THR A 121 -0.77 -14.32 -4.77
C THR A 121 0.10 -14.25 -3.52
N VAL A 122 -0.11 -15.19 -2.62
CA VAL A 122 0.72 -15.39 -1.43
C VAL A 122 2.16 -15.72 -1.86
N ARG A 123 3.10 -14.84 -1.57
CA ARG A 123 4.49 -14.95 -2.03
C ARG A 123 5.28 -16.03 -1.28
N PHE A 124 5.11 -16.09 0.04
CA PHE A 124 5.84 -16.97 0.94
C PHE A 124 4.87 -17.60 1.93
N LYS A 125 5.31 -18.67 2.61
CA LYS A 125 4.53 -19.27 3.70
C LYS A 125 4.13 -18.19 4.72
N PRO A 126 2.84 -18.11 5.09
CA PRO A 126 2.35 -17.18 6.11
C PRO A 126 3.06 -17.36 7.45
N VAL A 127 3.17 -16.26 8.21
CA VAL A 127 3.76 -16.29 9.56
C VAL A 127 2.70 -15.90 10.57
N TYR A 128 2.09 -16.92 11.20
CA TYR A 128 1.15 -16.72 12.30
C TYR A 128 1.89 -16.52 13.62
N ARG A 129 1.42 -15.56 14.43
CA ARG A 129 1.95 -15.32 15.78
C ARG A 129 0.94 -14.59 16.66
N LYS A 130 1.16 -14.60 17.98
CA LYS A 130 0.46 -13.73 18.92
C LYS A 130 1.33 -12.53 19.26
N THR A 131 0.72 -11.35 19.29
CA THR A 131 1.40 -10.12 19.74
C THR A 131 1.62 -10.17 21.26
N PRO A 132 2.50 -9.32 21.84
CA PRO A 132 2.65 -9.22 23.30
C PRO A 132 1.35 -8.89 24.05
N LYS A 133 0.38 -8.26 23.36
CA LYS A 133 -0.97 -7.97 23.89
C LYS A 133 -1.98 -9.10 23.65
N GLY A 134 -1.52 -10.30 23.25
CA GLY A 134 -2.35 -11.48 23.03
C GLY A 134 -3.16 -11.49 21.73
N ARG A 135 -3.04 -10.48 20.86
CA ARG A 135 -3.76 -10.42 19.57
C ARG A 135 -3.14 -11.40 18.59
N GLU A 136 -3.96 -12.20 17.94
CA GLU A 136 -3.56 -13.11 16.86
C GLU A 136 -3.35 -12.35 15.56
N ILE A 137 -2.24 -12.60 14.89
CA ILE A 137 -1.92 -12.00 13.60
C ILE A 137 -1.28 -13.03 12.67
N THR A 138 -1.52 -12.88 11.38
CA THR A 138 -0.80 -13.58 10.31
C THR A 138 -0.20 -12.54 9.36
N ASN A 139 1.12 -12.60 9.17
CA ASN A 139 1.82 -11.78 8.20
C ASN A 139 1.91 -12.56 6.90
N ILE A 140 1.46 -11.94 5.82
CA ILE A 140 1.53 -12.46 4.45
C ILE A 140 2.18 -11.39 3.59
N THR A 141 3.04 -11.79 2.66
CA THR A 141 3.47 -10.93 1.55
C THR A 141 2.61 -11.29 0.34
N LEU A 142 1.82 -10.35 -0.14
CA LEU A 142 1.03 -10.49 -1.36
C LEU A 142 1.82 -9.92 -2.54
N SER A 143 2.00 -10.74 -3.57
CA SER A 143 2.62 -10.31 -4.83
C SER A 143 1.50 -9.95 -5.82
N THR A 144 1.42 -8.68 -6.17
CA THR A 144 0.49 -8.11 -7.16
C THR A 144 1.25 -7.77 -8.43
N VAL A 145 0.55 -7.72 -9.57
CA VAL A 145 1.14 -7.34 -10.86
C VAL A 145 0.46 -6.06 -11.33
N ASP A 146 1.22 -5.00 -11.63
CA ASP A 146 0.66 -3.78 -12.20
C ASP A 146 0.40 -3.92 -13.72
N GLU A 147 -0.19 -2.89 -14.32
CA GLU A 147 -0.53 -2.85 -15.75
C GLU A 147 0.69 -2.95 -16.67
N SER A 148 1.89 -2.62 -16.17
CA SER A 148 3.15 -2.75 -16.89
C SER A 148 3.77 -4.15 -16.77
N GLY A 149 3.14 -5.07 -16.05
CA GLY A 149 3.65 -6.41 -15.76
C GLY A 149 4.69 -6.45 -14.64
N CYS A 150 4.89 -5.36 -13.89
CA CYS A 150 5.82 -5.32 -12.78
C CYS A 150 5.19 -5.91 -11.52
N TYR A 151 5.99 -6.71 -10.78
CA TYR A 151 5.56 -7.32 -9.52
C TYR A 151 5.84 -6.40 -8.34
N HIS A 152 4.83 -6.24 -7.48
CA HIS A 152 4.91 -5.49 -6.22
C HIS A 152 4.60 -6.40 -5.05
N ASP A 153 5.60 -6.63 -4.20
CA ASP A 153 5.47 -7.43 -2.97
C ASP A 153 4.98 -6.51 -1.84
N ILE A 154 3.71 -6.64 -1.44
CA ILE A 154 3.07 -5.80 -0.43
C ILE A 154 2.90 -6.60 0.86
N PRO A 155 3.48 -6.14 2.00
CA PRO A 155 3.25 -6.75 3.30
C PRO A 155 1.79 -6.57 3.72
N CYS A 156 1.15 -7.66 4.12
CA CYS A 156 -0.22 -7.70 4.59
C CYS A 156 -0.26 -8.26 6.02
N ILE A 157 -1.11 -7.68 6.86
CA ILE A 157 -1.36 -8.17 8.21
C ILE A 157 -2.84 -8.51 8.37
N PHE A 158 -3.10 -9.76 8.74
CA PHE A 158 -4.42 -10.30 9.06
C PHE A 158 -4.59 -10.38 10.57
N TRP A 159 -5.77 -10.08 11.09
CA TRP A 159 -6.05 -9.98 12.51
C TRP A 159 -7.11 -10.98 12.96
N GLY A 160 -6.97 -11.50 14.19
CA GLY A 160 -7.98 -12.31 14.87
C GLY A 160 -8.41 -13.53 14.07
N GLU A 161 -9.69 -13.65 13.74
CA GLU A 161 -10.23 -14.77 12.98
C GLU A 161 -9.61 -14.85 11.58
N ASN A 162 -9.46 -13.73 10.87
CA ASN A 162 -8.80 -13.70 9.57
C ASN A 162 -7.36 -14.21 9.68
N ALA A 163 -6.66 -13.96 10.79
CA ALA A 163 -5.32 -14.46 11.01
C ALA A 163 -5.31 -16.00 11.13
N ARG A 164 -6.26 -16.59 11.85
CA ARG A 164 -6.38 -18.05 11.96
C ARG A 164 -6.70 -18.71 10.61
N LEU A 165 -7.64 -18.13 9.87
CA LEU A 165 -8.06 -18.65 8.56
C LEU A 165 -6.94 -18.62 7.52
N THR A 166 -5.99 -17.68 7.65
CA THR A 166 -4.91 -17.50 6.67
C THR A 166 -3.56 -18.09 7.11
N ALA A 167 -3.49 -18.66 8.32
CA ALA A 167 -2.25 -19.17 8.92
C ALA A 167 -1.57 -20.27 8.08
N ASP A 168 -2.36 -21.15 7.48
CA ASP A 168 -1.89 -22.33 6.77
C ASP A 168 -2.02 -22.25 5.24
N LEU A 169 -2.24 -21.03 4.70
CA LEU A 169 -2.29 -20.84 3.26
C LEU A 169 -0.96 -21.22 2.60
N ALA A 170 -1.03 -21.89 1.47
CA ALA A 170 0.15 -22.21 0.68
C ALA A 170 0.68 -20.98 -0.07
N ALA A 171 1.98 -20.94 -0.34
CA ALA A 171 2.52 -20.01 -1.32
C ALA A 171 1.87 -20.28 -2.69
N GLY A 172 1.55 -19.21 -3.42
CA GLY A 172 0.81 -19.30 -4.69
C GLY A 172 -0.72 -19.20 -4.53
N THR A 173 -1.27 -19.29 -3.30
CA THR A 173 -2.70 -19.07 -3.08
C THR A 173 -3.10 -17.66 -3.53
N HIS A 174 -4.16 -17.56 -4.32
CA HIS A 174 -4.68 -16.31 -4.86
C HIS A 174 -5.71 -15.70 -3.91
N LEU A 175 -5.52 -14.41 -3.58
CA LEU A 175 -6.36 -13.66 -2.65
C LEU A 175 -6.82 -12.35 -3.27
N HIS A 176 -8.09 -12.01 -3.04
CA HIS A 176 -8.57 -10.63 -3.08
C HIS A 176 -8.64 -10.11 -1.64
N VAL A 177 -8.10 -8.92 -1.40
CA VAL A 177 -8.13 -8.32 -0.06
C VAL A 177 -8.57 -6.86 -0.13
N TRP A 178 -9.36 -6.47 0.87
CA TRP A 178 -9.72 -5.09 1.16
C TRP A 178 -9.02 -4.69 2.43
N ALA A 179 -8.32 -3.57 2.38
CA ALA A 179 -7.39 -3.18 3.42
C ALA A 179 -7.36 -1.67 3.66
N ARG A 180 -6.64 -1.29 4.70
CA ARG A 180 -6.11 0.06 4.90
C ARG A 180 -4.61 -0.03 4.75
N PHE A 181 -4.00 0.94 4.08
CA PHE A 181 -2.55 1.04 4.00
C PHE A 181 -2.04 1.80 5.21
N GLU A 182 -1.21 1.19 6.02
CA GLU A 182 -0.78 1.74 7.29
C GLU A 182 0.74 1.92 7.33
N SER A 183 1.18 3.02 7.95
CA SER A 183 2.59 3.29 8.23
C SER A 183 2.89 2.97 9.69
N ARG A 184 4.07 2.41 9.95
CA ARG A 184 4.52 2.13 11.31
C ARG A 184 5.99 2.51 11.48
N GLN A 185 6.27 3.31 12.48
CA GLN A 185 7.64 3.61 12.86
C GLN A 185 8.19 2.51 13.80
N TYR A 186 9.45 2.17 13.62
CA TYR A 186 10.18 1.27 14.50
C TYR A 186 11.65 1.69 14.62
N GLU A 187 12.24 1.39 15.76
CA GLU A 187 13.66 1.60 15.97
C GLU A 187 14.47 0.41 15.46
N LYS A 188 15.44 0.67 14.60
CA LYS A 188 16.43 -0.30 14.18
C LYS A 188 17.76 0.00 14.85
N LYS A 189 18.26 -0.92 15.67
CA LYS A 189 19.62 -0.86 16.22
C LYS A 189 20.63 -1.17 15.12
N LEU A 190 21.61 -0.31 14.95
CA LEU A 190 22.73 -0.48 14.03
C LEU A 190 23.86 -1.26 14.70
N PRO A 191 24.81 -1.84 13.93
CA PRO A 191 25.96 -2.57 14.47
C PRO A 191 26.87 -1.70 15.37
N ASP A 192 26.85 -0.38 15.18
CA ASP A 192 27.57 0.62 16.01
C ASP A 192 26.85 1.00 17.30
N GLY A 193 25.73 0.33 17.64
CA GLY A 193 24.92 0.57 18.81
C GLY A 193 23.95 1.74 18.73
N LYS A 194 23.97 2.52 17.64
CA LYS A 194 23.01 3.61 17.42
C LYS A 194 21.65 3.06 17.01
N ALA A 195 20.58 3.70 17.51
CA ALA A 195 19.22 3.45 17.06
C ALA A 195 18.82 4.46 15.97
N ILE A 196 18.19 3.97 14.92
CA ILE A 196 17.57 4.80 13.87
C ILE A 196 16.11 4.48 13.78
N THR A 197 15.26 5.51 13.72
CA THR A 197 13.83 5.34 13.44
C THR A 197 13.64 5.06 11.95
N ARG A 198 12.86 4.04 11.65
CA ARG A 198 12.46 3.67 10.29
C ARG A 198 10.95 3.55 10.19
N THR A 199 10.43 3.90 9.03
CA THR A 199 9.04 3.67 8.68
C THR A 199 8.95 2.42 7.82
N THR A 200 8.02 1.53 8.16
CA THR A 200 7.56 0.42 7.32
C THR A 200 6.10 0.62 6.99
N TYR A 201 5.65 -0.03 5.92
CA TYR A 201 4.27 0.04 5.46
C TYR A 201 3.70 -1.37 5.36
N GLU A 202 2.41 -1.49 5.68
CA GLU A 202 1.69 -2.76 5.59
C GLU A 202 0.21 -2.51 5.25
N ALA A 203 -0.40 -3.44 4.53
CA ALA A 203 -1.84 -3.46 4.30
C ALA A 203 -2.49 -4.16 5.50
N SER A 204 -3.25 -3.43 6.30
CA SER A 204 -4.05 -3.94 7.42
C SER A 204 -5.37 -4.46 6.87
N ILE A 205 -5.55 -5.78 6.83
CA ILE A 205 -6.64 -6.43 6.11
C ILE A 205 -7.93 -6.33 6.91
N CYS A 206 -8.96 -5.76 6.27
CA CYS A 206 -10.32 -5.68 6.80
C CYS A 206 -11.16 -6.88 6.36
N HIS A 207 -11.04 -7.27 5.09
CA HIS A 207 -11.77 -8.38 4.49
C HIS A 207 -10.92 -9.05 3.42
N PHE A 208 -11.13 -10.35 3.18
CA PHE A 208 -10.48 -11.09 2.10
C PHE A 208 -11.40 -12.16 1.53
N SER A 209 -11.13 -12.59 0.30
CA SER A 209 -11.69 -13.78 -0.31
C SER A 209 -10.60 -14.62 -0.96
N LEU A 210 -10.77 -15.94 -0.89
CA LEU A 210 -9.96 -16.91 -1.61
C LEU A 210 -10.51 -17.01 -3.03
N ILE A 211 -9.64 -16.92 -4.02
CA ILE A 211 -9.99 -17.23 -5.39
C ILE A 211 -9.59 -18.66 -5.64
N TRP A 212 -10.59 -19.50 -5.82
CA TRP A 212 -10.36 -20.89 -6.17
C TRP A 212 -10.38 -21.00 -7.70
N GLU A 213 -9.20 -21.16 -8.29
CA GLU A 213 -9.10 -21.58 -9.69
C GLU A 213 -9.20 -23.10 -9.70
N PRO A 214 -10.30 -23.69 -10.25
CA PRO A 214 -10.38 -25.14 -10.39
C PRO A 214 -9.20 -25.57 -11.25
N SER A 215 -8.38 -26.49 -10.73
CA SER A 215 -7.29 -27.04 -11.50
C SER A 215 -7.86 -27.68 -12.77
N ILE A 216 -7.21 -27.44 -13.92
CA ILE A 216 -7.61 -28.02 -15.22
C ILE A 216 -7.80 -29.54 -15.12
N LYS A 217 -7.20 -30.22 -14.15
CA LYS A 217 -7.36 -31.63 -13.84
C LYS A 217 -8.75 -31.99 -13.30
N GLU A 218 -9.46 -31.11 -12.63
CA GLU A 218 -10.80 -31.38 -12.09
C GLU A 218 -11.90 -31.18 -13.15
N CYS A 219 -11.62 -30.40 -14.22
CA CYS A 219 -12.53 -30.25 -15.35
C CYS A 219 -12.48 -31.41 -16.36
N MET A 220 -11.58 -32.38 -16.16
CA MET A 220 -11.39 -33.52 -17.08
C MET A 220 -11.83 -34.86 -16.50
N LEU A 221 -12.60 -34.89 -15.42
CA LEU A 221 -13.25 -36.13 -14.96
C LEU A 221 -14.59 -36.29 -15.67
N PRO A 222 -14.83 -37.44 -16.33
CA PRO A 222 -16.04 -37.73 -17.10
C PRO A 222 -17.30 -37.84 -16.24
#